data_dfb32f997ef162cb478ee8c495f15830
#
_entry.id   dfb32f997ef162cb478ee8c495f15830
#
_cell.length_a   1.000
_cell.length_b   1.000
_cell.length_c   1.000
_cell.angle_alpha   90.00
_cell.angle_beta   90.00
_cell.angle_gamma   90.00
#
_symmetry.space_group_name_H-M   'P 1'
#
loop_
_entity.id
_entity.type
_entity.pdbx_description
1 polymer ?
#
loop_
_entity_poly.entity_id
_entity_poly.type
_entity_poly.pdbx_seq_one_letter_code
_entity_poly.pdbx_strand_id
1 'polypeptide(L)'
;LYIVDPFQDAHFNVLHRELHNAGLRLNETKPPVFIKRTERGGIDIRTTVEQTHLSDEEMGEIIRSFGYTSAIVTLRNDTTAEQIVDCLAENRIYEKAVIAINKIDIATEEDLIRSRKSLPEDWPVMRISAFKDIGLEELKDFIYDNLGFMRVFLKPQGQEADMEEPLIVKDDSTVQNICNKLHRDFVRKFRYARVKGPSAKFDWQRVGLDHLLKDGDLLTIVVRR
;
A
#
# COMPACT_ATOMS: atom_id res chain seq x y z
N LEU A 1 -2.09 -12.12 -4.00
CA LEU A 1 -2.44 -13.38 -3.36
C LEU A 1 -1.33 -14.41 -3.58
N TYR A 2 -0.78 -14.97 -2.49
CA TYR A 2 0.06 -16.18 -2.54
C TYR A 2 -0.82 -17.40 -2.39
N ILE A 3 -0.58 -18.43 -3.22
CA ILE A 3 -1.20 -19.74 -3.05
C ILE A 3 -0.09 -20.71 -2.68
N VAL A 4 -0.17 -21.25 -1.47
CA VAL A 4 0.86 -22.12 -0.88
C VAL A 4 0.34 -23.56 -0.83
N ASP A 5 1.21 -24.49 -1.20
CA ASP A 5 0.98 -25.91 -1.07
C ASP A 5 1.53 -26.39 0.29
N PRO A 6 0.73 -26.96 1.20
CA PRO A 6 1.17 -27.37 2.53
C PRO A 6 2.20 -28.49 2.53
N PHE A 7 2.44 -29.12 1.38
CA PHE A 7 3.45 -30.16 1.20
C PHE A 7 4.80 -29.63 0.68
N GLN A 8 4.93 -28.29 0.48
CA GLN A 8 6.14 -27.64 -0.06
C GLN A 8 6.62 -26.50 0.83
N ASP A 9 7.38 -26.82 1.88
CA ASP A 9 7.76 -25.88 2.92
C ASP A 9 8.62 -24.68 2.46
N ALA A 10 9.40 -24.81 1.39
CA ALA A 10 10.29 -23.75 0.91
C ALA A 10 9.67 -22.84 -0.18
N HIS A 11 8.51 -23.18 -0.72
CA HIS A 11 7.95 -22.53 -1.91
C HIS A 11 7.63 -21.05 -1.67
N PHE A 12 7.05 -20.73 -0.51
CA PHE A 12 6.76 -19.32 -0.15
C PHE A 12 8.04 -18.46 -0.14
N ASN A 13 9.09 -18.91 0.54
CA ASN A 13 10.32 -18.14 0.69
C ASN A 13 11.03 -17.89 -0.65
N VAL A 14 11.02 -18.88 -1.55
CA VAL A 14 11.59 -18.73 -2.89
C VAL A 14 10.79 -17.68 -3.68
N LEU A 15 9.48 -17.82 -3.74
CA LEU A 15 8.62 -16.90 -4.48
C LEU A 15 8.68 -15.48 -3.88
N HIS A 16 8.66 -15.36 -2.55
CA HIS A 16 8.75 -14.07 -1.89
C HIS A 16 10.06 -13.35 -2.23
N ARG A 17 11.19 -14.07 -2.19
CA ARG A 17 12.50 -13.53 -2.56
C ARG A 17 12.55 -13.08 -4.03
N GLU A 18 11.97 -13.85 -4.95
CA GLU A 18 11.92 -13.48 -6.37
C GLU A 18 11.10 -12.19 -6.58
N LEU A 19 9.95 -12.07 -5.92
CA LEU A 19 9.13 -10.87 -5.98
C LEU A 19 9.83 -9.66 -5.33
N HIS A 20 10.51 -9.87 -4.21
CA HIS A 20 11.31 -8.83 -3.56
C HIS A 20 12.46 -8.34 -4.46
N ASN A 21 13.18 -9.26 -5.13
CA ASN A 21 14.21 -8.94 -6.10
C ASN A 21 13.66 -8.19 -7.32
N ALA A 22 12.42 -8.49 -7.72
CA ALA A 22 11.72 -7.76 -8.77
C ALA A 22 11.24 -6.35 -8.34
N GLY A 23 11.45 -5.97 -7.07
CA GLY A 23 11.13 -4.65 -6.54
C GLY A 23 9.76 -4.54 -5.85
N LEU A 24 9.07 -5.67 -5.61
CA LEU A 24 7.83 -5.67 -4.84
C LEU A 24 8.14 -5.73 -3.34
N ARG A 25 7.52 -4.84 -2.58
CA ARG A 25 7.59 -4.76 -1.11
C ARG A 25 6.21 -5.07 -0.55
N LEU A 26 6.00 -6.37 -0.29
CA LEU A 26 4.68 -6.89 0.08
C LEU A 26 4.48 -6.84 1.59
N ASN A 27 3.37 -6.24 2.01
CA ASN A 27 3.04 -5.95 3.42
C ASN A 27 4.06 -5.05 4.14
N GLU A 28 4.88 -4.33 3.38
CA GLU A 28 5.80 -3.34 3.89
C GLU A 28 5.25 -1.93 3.70
N THR A 29 5.75 -0.99 4.50
CA THR A 29 5.45 0.44 4.37
C THR A 29 6.62 1.15 3.71
N LYS A 30 6.33 2.13 2.84
CA LYS A 30 7.38 2.94 2.23
C LYS A 30 8.19 3.64 3.33
N PRO A 31 9.52 3.49 3.34
CA PRO A 31 10.36 4.13 4.34
C PRO A 31 10.20 5.65 4.35
N PRO A 32 10.12 6.30 5.52
CA PRO A 32 10.00 7.75 5.62
C PRO A 32 11.36 8.44 5.41
N VAL A 33 11.96 8.18 4.25
CA VAL A 33 13.22 8.74 3.76
C VAL A 33 12.91 9.73 2.65
N PHE A 34 13.36 10.98 2.80
CA PHE A 34 13.16 12.05 1.84
C PHE A 34 14.50 12.53 1.32
N ILE A 35 14.72 12.46 0.01
CA ILE A 35 15.95 12.86 -0.63
C ILE A 35 15.65 14.01 -1.59
N LYS A 36 16.26 15.15 -1.35
CA LYS A 36 16.12 16.33 -2.20
C LYS A 36 17.50 16.69 -2.79
N ARG A 37 17.65 16.57 -4.09
CA ARG A 37 18.84 17.00 -4.83
C ARG A 37 19.09 18.50 -4.65
N THR A 38 20.35 18.87 -4.43
CA THR A 38 20.81 20.27 -4.37
C THR A 38 21.93 20.50 -5.38
N GLU A 39 22.17 21.77 -5.73
CA GLU A 39 23.24 22.11 -6.70
C GLU A 39 24.64 22.04 -6.08
N ARG A 40 24.75 22.33 -4.77
CA ARG A 40 26.03 22.41 -4.03
C ARG A 40 25.81 21.99 -2.57
N GLY A 41 26.91 21.69 -1.86
CA GLY A 41 26.91 21.47 -0.41
C GLY A 41 27.17 20.02 0.01
N GLY A 42 27.35 19.10 -0.94
CA GLY A 42 27.56 17.68 -0.61
C GLY A 42 26.28 17.02 -0.12
N ILE A 43 26.42 15.85 0.53
CA ILE A 43 25.28 15.12 1.11
C ILE A 43 25.13 15.54 2.58
N ASP A 44 24.00 16.18 2.89
CA ASP A 44 23.61 16.63 4.22
C ASP A 44 22.52 15.68 4.78
N ILE A 45 22.88 14.89 5.79
CA ILE A 45 21.99 13.91 6.40
C ILE A 45 21.38 14.51 7.66
N ARG A 46 20.06 14.52 7.71
CA ARG A 46 19.25 15.04 8.82
C ARG A 46 18.38 13.94 9.38
N THR A 47 18.55 13.64 10.66
CA THR A 47 17.78 12.59 11.32
C THR A 47 16.93 13.18 12.44
N THR A 48 15.76 12.60 12.67
CA THR A 48 14.89 12.91 13.80
C THR A 48 14.99 11.86 14.93
N VAL A 49 15.66 10.74 14.63
CA VAL A 49 15.89 9.61 15.55
C VAL A 49 17.34 9.13 15.42
N GLU A 50 17.85 8.50 16.44
CA GLU A 50 19.19 7.88 16.40
C GLU A 50 19.24 6.81 15.30
N GLN A 51 20.35 6.78 14.56
CA GLN A 51 20.59 5.78 13.52
C GLN A 51 21.55 4.71 14.09
N THR A 52 21.05 3.47 14.18
CA THR A 52 21.83 2.35 14.74
C THR A 52 22.34 1.38 13.68
N HIS A 53 21.73 1.40 12.47
CA HIS A 53 22.08 0.49 11.38
C HIS A 53 23.20 1.00 10.49
N LEU A 54 23.31 2.31 10.31
CA LEU A 54 24.26 2.93 9.40
C LEU A 54 24.80 4.25 9.99
N SER A 55 26.09 4.50 9.78
CA SER A 55 26.70 5.81 9.99
C SER A 55 26.33 6.78 8.86
N ASP A 56 26.47 8.09 9.11
CA ASP A 56 26.28 9.14 8.09
C ASP A 56 27.22 8.96 6.88
N GLU A 57 28.42 8.42 7.13
CA GLU A 57 29.41 8.16 6.09
C GLU A 57 28.96 7.03 5.16
N GLU A 58 28.51 5.91 5.69
CA GLU A 58 27.97 4.77 4.93
C GLU A 58 26.72 5.15 4.16
N MET A 59 25.78 5.89 4.77
CA MET A 59 24.61 6.43 4.07
C MET A 59 25.02 7.35 2.91
N GLY A 60 26.00 8.21 3.15
CA GLY A 60 26.56 9.10 2.13
C GLY A 60 27.17 8.35 0.95
N GLU A 61 27.85 7.22 1.19
CA GLU A 61 28.41 6.36 0.14
C GLU A 61 27.33 5.70 -0.70
N ILE A 62 26.29 5.14 -0.06
CA ILE A 62 25.14 4.57 -0.77
C ILE A 62 24.50 5.62 -1.68
N ILE A 63 24.25 6.83 -1.17
CA ILE A 63 23.60 7.91 -1.92
C ILE A 63 24.47 8.37 -3.09
N ARG A 64 25.81 8.48 -2.89
CA ARG A 64 26.75 8.79 -3.97
C ARG A 64 26.78 7.73 -5.05
N SER A 65 26.65 6.44 -4.70
CA SER A 65 26.64 5.35 -5.68
C SER A 65 25.45 5.44 -6.65
N PHE A 66 24.36 6.10 -6.24
CA PHE A 66 23.20 6.41 -7.12
C PHE A 66 23.33 7.73 -7.88
N GLY A 67 24.55 8.32 -7.93
CA GLY A 67 24.84 9.51 -8.73
C GLY A 67 24.42 10.85 -8.08
N TYR A 68 24.19 10.87 -6.77
CA TYR A 68 23.95 12.11 -6.03
C TYR A 68 25.27 12.70 -5.53
N THR A 69 25.66 13.84 -6.07
CA THR A 69 26.84 14.59 -5.61
C THR A 69 26.51 15.56 -4.48
N SER A 70 25.27 16.09 -4.48
CA SER A 70 24.75 17.01 -3.47
C SER A 70 23.27 16.75 -3.22
N ALA A 71 22.88 16.54 -1.97
CA ALA A 71 21.50 16.29 -1.57
C ALA A 71 21.26 16.59 -0.09
N ILE A 72 20.05 16.97 0.26
CA ILE A 72 19.54 16.95 1.64
C ILE A 72 18.74 15.68 1.81
N VAL A 73 19.12 14.87 2.79
CA VAL A 73 18.47 13.60 3.13
C VAL A 73 17.84 13.74 4.50
N THR A 74 16.53 13.48 4.59
CA THR A 74 15.82 13.54 5.86
C THR A 74 15.30 12.15 6.22
N LEU A 75 15.71 11.63 7.37
CA LEU A 75 15.33 10.32 7.91
C LEU A 75 14.44 10.53 9.13
N ARG A 76 13.31 9.81 9.17
CA ARG A 76 12.36 9.88 10.29
C ARG A 76 12.21 8.58 11.06
N ASN A 77 12.99 7.57 10.71
CA ASN A 77 13.12 6.28 11.41
C ASN A 77 14.59 5.86 11.46
N ASP A 78 14.89 4.82 12.22
CA ASP A 78 16.17 4.14 12.15
C ASP A 78 16.23 3.33 10.85
N THR A 79 17.05 3.79 9.90
CA THR A 79 16.96 3.42 8.48
C THR A 79 18.05 2.42 8.12
N THR A 80 17.66 1.34 7.42
CA THR A 80 18.60 0.35 6.89
C THR A 80 19.14 0.73 5.51
N ALA A 81 20.27 0.12 5.10
CA ALA A 81 20.84 0.30 3.76
C ALA A 81 19.83 -0.01 2.65
N GLU A 82 19.05 -1.09 2.83
CA GLU A 82 18.04 -1.49 1.87
C GLU A 82 16.93 -0.44 1.70
N GLN A 83 16.48 0.15 2.80
CA GLN A 83 15.48 1.22 2.78
C GLN A 83 15.95 2.47 2.04
N ILE A 84 17.25 2.84 2.18
CA ILE A 84 17.85 3.93 1.41
C ILE A 84 17.88 3.59 -0.08
N VAL A 85 18.35 2.37 -0.42
CA VAL A 85 18.38 1.86 -1.80
C VAL A 85 16.97 1.86 -2.42
N ASP A 86 15.97 1.41 -1.67
CA ASP A 86 14.58 1.38 -2.14
C ASP A 86 14.05 2.78 -2.46
N CYS A 87 14.38 3.78 -1.64
CA CYS A 87 14.01 5.17 -1.91
C CYS A 87 14.73 5.77 -3.12
N LEU A 88 16.02 5.41 -3.32
CA LEU A 88 16.83 5.91 -4.42
C LEU A 88 16.49 5.26 -5.76
N ALA A 89 16.10 3.99 -5.74
CA ALA A 89 15.79 3.22 -6.94
C ALA A 89 14.48 3.67 -7.63
N GLU A 90 13.56 4.32 -6.91
CA GLU A 90 12.27 4.88 -7.38
C GLU A 90 11.33 3.91 -8.11
N ASN A 91 11.70 2.62 -8.19
CA ASN A 91 10.96 1.58 -8.91
C ASN A 91 10.38 0.50 -7.98
N ARG A 92 10.28 0.80 -6.68
CA ARG A 92 9.68 -0.11 -5.69
C ARG A 92 8.18 0.06 -5.61
N ILE A 93 7.47 -1.07 -5.55
CA ILE A 93 6.01 -1.14 -5.46
C ILE A 93 5.64 -1.74 -4.11
N TYR A 94 5.00 -0.94 -3.27
CA TYR A 94 4.51 -1.33 -1.94
C TYR A 94 3.05 -1.74 -2.06
N GLU A 95 2.75 -3.02 -1.81
CA GLU A 95 1.40 -3.56 -1.95
C GLU A 95 1.05 -4.52 -0.81
N LYS A 96 -0.23 -4.63 -0.50
CA LYS A 96 -0.75 -5.61 0.43
C LYS A 96 -0.76 -7.01 -0.20
N ALA A 97 -0.53 -8.01 0.62
CA ALA A 97 -0.56 -9.41 0.20
C ALA A 97 -1.24 -10.29 1.25
N VAL A 98 -1.91 -11.31 0.78
CA VAL A 98 -2.54 -12.34 1.62
C VAL A 98 -2.09 -13.72 1.15
N ILE A 99 -2.17 -14.71 2.02
CA ILE A 99 -1.76 -16.09 1.75
C ILE A 99 -2.98 -17.01 1.82
N ALA A 100 -3.14 -17.88 0.84
CA ALA A 100 -4.07 -18.99 0.87
C ALA A 100 -3.31 -20.32 0.90
N ILE A 101 -3.45 -21.09 1.98
CA ILE A 101 -2.97 -22.48 2.05
C ILE A 101 -4.02 -23.34 1.34
N ASN A 102 -3.65 -23.88 0.18
CA ASN A 102 -4.55 -24.69 -0.64
C ASN A 102 -4.45 -26.17 -0.28
N LYS A 103 -5.32 -26.99 -0.86
CA LYS A 103 -5.37 -28.46 -0.71
C LYS A 103 -5.68 -28.95 0.71
N ILE A 104 -6.50 -28.21 1.47
CA ILE A 104 -6.89 -28.64 2.83
C ILE A 104 -7.73 -29.91 2.83
N ASP A 105 -8.29 -30.30 1.71
CA ASP A 105 -9.07 -31.53 1.53
C ASP A 105 -8.24 -32.81 1.64
N ILE A 106 -6.92 -32.74 1.44
CA ILE A 106 -5.99 -33.86 1.54
C ILE A 106 -4.87 -33.66 2.57
N ALA A 107 -4.71 -32.46 3.08
CA ALA A 107 -3.71 -32.14 4.10
C ALA A 107 -4.17 -32.57 5.50
N THR A 108 -3.24 -33.12 6.29
CA THR A 108 -3.47 -33.37 7.71
C THR A 108 -3.36 -32.08 8.51
N GLU A 109 -3.90 -32.04 9.74
CA GLU A 109 -3.75 -30.86 10.59
C GLU A 109 -2.27 -30.59 10.93
N GLU A 110 -1.45 -31.63 11.01
CA GLU A 110 0.01 -31.49 11.21
C GLU A 110 0.69 -30.79 10.02
N ASP A 111 0.29 -31.12 8.78
CA ASP A 111 0.79 -30.45 7.56
C ASP A 111 0.39 -28.98 7.55
N LEU A 112 -0.84 -28.67 7.92
CA LEU A 112 -1.34 -27.30 7.97
C LEU A 112 -0.62 -26.46 9.04
N ILE A 113 -0.37 -27.03 10.21
CA ILE A 113 0.39 -26.38 11.30
C ILE A 113 1.84 -26.14 10.86
N ARG A 114 2.49 -27.14 10.24
CA ARG A 114 3.85 -27.02 9.71
C ARG A 114 3.93 -25.93 8.66
N SER A 115 3.04 -25.95 7.69
CA SER A 115 2.95 -24.94 6.63
C SER A 115 2.73 -23.54 7.23
N ARG A 116 1.82 -23.37 8.19
CA ARG A 116 1.58 -22.06 8.85
C ARG A 116 2.81 -21.53 9.55
N LYS A 117 3.60 -22.40 10.20
CA LYS A 117 4.85 -22.01 10.89
C LYS A 117 5.95 -21.56 9.94
N SER A 118 5.93 -21.97 8.67
CA SER A 118 6.89 -21.54 7.64
C SER A 118 6.54 -20.18 7.01
N LEU A 119 5.38 -19.62 7.34
CA LEU A 119 4.87 -18.35 6.83
C LEU A 119 5.06 -17.21 7.85
N PRO A 120 5.14 -15.94 7.42
CA PRO A 120 5.20 -14.80 8.34
C PRO A 120 4.01 -14.77 9.30
N GLU A 121 4.26 -14.47 10.58
CA GLU A 121 3.22 -14.49 11.63
C GLU A 121 2.17 -13.41 11.44
N ASP A 122 2.58 -12.23 11.01
CA ASP A 122 1.77 -11.03 10.83
C ASP A 122 1.01 -10.98 9.51
N TRP A 123 1.26 -11.93 8.59
CA TRP A 123 0.53 -11.96 7.33
C TRP A 123 -0.82 -12.64 7.46
N PRO A 124 -1.87 -12.07 6.82
CA PRO A 124 -3.18 -12.70 6.79
C PRO A 124 -3.13 -14.01 5.98
N VAL A 125 -3.58 -15.08 6.62
CA VAL A 125 -3.56 -16.44 6.06
C VAL A 125 -4.96 -17.06 6.12
N MET A 126 -5.41 -17.65 5.03
CA MET A 126 -6.63 -18.40 4.92
C MET A 126 -6.35 -19.82 4.42
N ARG A 127 -7.21 -20.77 4.79
CA ARG A 127 -7.15 -22.18 4.36
C ARG A 127 -8.24 -22.45 3.34
N ILE A 128 -7.89 -23.04 2.19
CA ILE A 128 -8.83 -23.33 1.09
C ILE A 128 -8.60 -24.70 0.47
N SER A 129 -9.59 -25.18 -0.24
CA SER A 129 -9.40 -26.24 -1.25
C SER A 129 -10.04 -25.78 -2.56
N ALA A 130 -9.19 -25.47 -3.52
CA ALA A 130 -9.65 -25.12 -4.87
C ALA A 130 -10.28 -26.31 -5.60
N PHE A 131 -9.89 -27.55 -5.24
CA PHE A 131 -10.43 -28.76 -5.84
C PHE A 131 -11.84 -29.11 -5.32
N LYS A 132 -12.13 -28.78 -4.06
CA LYS A 132 -13.42 -29.07 -3.40
C LYS A 132 -14.30 -27.84 -3.26
N ASP A 133 -13.91 -26.71 -3.81
CA ASP A 133 -14.59 -25.41 -3.66
C ASP A 133 -14.80 -24.97 -2.19
N ILE A 134 -13.88 -25.39 -1.29
CA ILE A 134 -13.97 -25.05 0.14
C ILE A 134 -13.26 -23.72 0.37
N GLY A 135 -13.96 -22.74 0.99
CA GLY A 135 -13.41 -21.45 1.38
C GLY A 135 -13.19 -20.47 0.22
N LEU A 136 -13.68 -20.75 -1.01
CA LEU A 136 -13.44 -19.88 -2.16
C LEU A 136 -14.32 -18.62 -2.16
N GLU A 137 -15.55 -18.69 -1.69
CA GLU A 137 -16.40 -17.50 -1.55
C GLU A 137 -15.86 -16.60 -0.42
N GLU A 138 -15.52 -17.18 0.72
CA GLU A 138 -14.92 -16.49 1.84
C GLU A 138 -13.54 -15.90 1.49
N LEU A 139 -12.81 -16.51 0.55
CA LEU A 139 -11.54 -16.00 0.05
C LEU A 139 -11.70 -14.64 -0.64
N LYS A 140 -12.82 -14.39 -1.32
CA LYS A 140 -13.09 -13.10 -1.98
C LYS A 140 -13.22 -11.98 -0.93
N ASP A 141 -14.02 -12.22 0.10
CA ASP A 141 -14.19 -11.26 1.20
C ASP A 141 -12.88 -11.07 1.96
N PHE A 142 -12.18 -12.17 2.25
CA PHE A 142 -10.86 -12.14 2.89
C PHE A 142 -9.83 -11.32 2.11
N ILE A 143 -9.77 -11.46 0.78
CA ILE A 143 -8.91 -10.66 -0.08
C ILE A 143 -9.32 -9.19 0.02
N TYR A 144 -10.61 -8.89 -0.12
CA TYR A 144 -11.12 -7.53 -0.09
C TYR A 144 -10.76 -6.82 1.23
N ASP A 145 -11.02 -7.48 2.36
CA ASP A 145 -10.80 -6.93 3.69
C ASP A 145 -9.32 -6.69 4.02
N ASN A 146 -8.43 -7.53 3.47
CA ASN A 146 -6.99 -7.47 3.78
C ASN A 146 -6.16 -6.67 2.77
N LEU A 147 -6.67 -6.40 1.58
CA LEU A 147 -5.93 -5.63 0.58
C LEU A 147 -6.06 -4.12 0.74
N GLY A 148 -6.80 -3.67 1.76
CA GLY A 148 -6.92 -2.25 2.06
C GLY A 148 -7.63 -1.48 0.93
N PHE A 149 -8.71 -2.03 0.41
CA PHE A 149 -9.58 -1.32 -0.51
C PHE A 149 -10.79 -0.72 0.22
N MET A 150 -11.28 0.38 -0.31
CA MET A 150 -12.52 1.01 0.13
C MET A 150 -13.39 1.40 -1.05
N ARG A 151 -14.69 1.48 -0.77
CA ARG A 151 -15.74 1.91 -1.71
C ARG A 151 -16.04 3.38 -1.51
N VAL A 152 -15.99 4.15 -2.57
CA VAL A 152 -16.43 5.54 -2.59
C VAL A 152 -17.53 5.69 -3.63
N PHE A 153 -18.71 6.13 -3.19
CA PHE A 153 -19.85 6.35 -4.06
C PHE A 153 -19.82 7.75 -4.64
N LEU A 154 -19.93 7.88 -5.96
CA LEU A 154 -19.91 9.17 -6.62
C LEU A 154 -21.33 9.72 -6.78
N LYS A 155 -21.51 10.97 -6.40
CA LYS A 155 -22.76 11.72 -6.64
C LYS A 155 -22.47 12.92 -7.53
N PRO A 156 -22.78 12.87 -8.83
CA PRO A 156 -22.70 14.05 -9.68
C PRO A 156 -23.61 15.18 -9.18
N GLN A 157 -23.26 16.43 -9.50
CA GLN A 157 -24.10 17.57 -9.13
C GLN A 157 -25.49 17.49 -9.79
N GLY A 158 -26.55 17.61 -8.98
CA GLY A 158 -27.92 17.59 -9.48
C GLY A 158 -28.46 16.19 -9.84
N GLN A 159 -27.71 15.13 -9.58
CA GLN A 159 -28.13 13.74 -9.81
C GLN A 159 -28.18 12.97 -8.49
N GLU A 160 -28.76 11.80 -8.48
CA GLU A 160 -28.68 10.86 -7.39
C GLU A 160 -27.31 10.18 -7.34
N ALA A 161 -26.95 9.65 -6.18
CA ALA A 161 -25.71 8.89 -6.03
C ALA A 161 -25.88 7.52 -6.69
N ASP A 162 -24.85 7.11 -7.43
CA ASP A 162 -24.77 5.74 -7.91
C ASP A 162 -24.33 4.84 -6.75
N MET A 163 -25.24 4.01 -6.26
CA MET A 163 -25.01 3.09 -5.16
C MET A 163 -24.71 1.66 -5.64
N GLU A 164 -24.87 1.39 -6.94
CA GLU A 164 -24.65 0.06 -7.51
C GLU A 164 -23.20 -0.12 -7.95
N GLU A 165 -22.56 0.94 -8.46
CA GLU A 165 -21.17 0.90 -8.95
C GLU A 165 -20.25 1.82 -8.14
N PRO A 166 -19.78 1.39 -6.95
CA PRO A 166 -18.83 2.17 -6.17
C PRO A 166 -17.45 2.23 -6.85
N LEU A 167 -16.79 3.36 -6.72
CA LEU A 167 -15.39 3.47 -7.08
C LEU A 167 -14.52 2.77 -6.04
N ILE A 168 -13.84 1.69 -6.43
CA ILE A 168 -12.91 0.98 -5.55
C ILE A 168 -11.55 1.67 -5.59
N VAL A 169 -11.04 2.06 -4.43
CA VAL A 169 -9.77 2.76 -4.24
C VAL A 169 -9.05 2.21 -3.00
N LYS A 170 -7.79 2.59 -2.80
CA LYS A 170 -7.02 2.24 -1.58
C LYS A 170 -7.60 2.97 -0.36
N ASP A 171 -7.51 2.35 0.79
CA ASP A 171 -8.07 2.82 2.08
C ASP A 171 -7.42 4.11 2.62
N ASP A 172 -6.26 4.50 2.10
CA ASP A 172 -5.56 5.75 2.38
C ASP A 172 -5.85 6.87 1.35
N SER A 173 -6.84 6.66 0.47
CA SER A 173 -7.11 7.60 -0.63
C SER A 173 -7.74 8.91 -0.16
N THR A 174 -7.22 9.99 -0.71
CA THR A 174 -7.75 11.34 -0.54
C THR A 174 -8.71 11.70 -1.68
N VAL A 175 -9.43 12.81 -1.53
CA VAL A 175 -10.23 13.40 -2.62
C VAL A 175 -9.37 13.66 -3.87
N GLN A 176 -8.10 14.01 -3.70
CA GLN A 176 -7.17 14.20 -4.82
C GLN A 176 -6.93 12.90 -5.61
N ASN A 177 -6.77 11.77 -4.91
CA ASN A 177 -6.61 10.46 -5.54
C ASN A 177 -7.83 10.11 -6.38
N ILE A 178 -9.05 10.36 -5.86
CA ILE A 178 -10.30 10.18 -6.61
C ILE A 178 -10.32 11.07 -7.85
N CYS A 179 -10.03 12.37 -7.71
CA CYS A 179 -9.98 13.30 -8.84
C CYS A 179 -9.01 12.83 -9.92
N ASN A 180 -7.82 12.37 -9.56
CA ASN A 180 -6.82 11.85 -10.50
C ASN A 180 -7.31 10.58 -11.22
N LYS A 181 -7.98 9.68 -10.48
CA LYS A 181 -8.51 8.43 -11.03
C LYS A 181 -9.66 8.67 -12.01
N LEU A 182 -10.48 9.68 -11.77
CA LEU A 182 -11.58 10.06 -12.68
C LEU A 182 -11.05 10.73 -13.94
N HIS A 183 -10.33 11.84 -13.80
CA HIS A 183 -9.69 12.55 -14.90
C HIS A 183 -8.76 13.66 -14.38
N ARG A 184 -7.63 13.89 -15.05
CA ARG A 184 -6.63 14.93 -14.68
C ARG A 184 -7.22 16.34 -14.54
N ASP A 185 -8.23 16.67 -15.31
CA ASP A 185 -8.88 17.98 -15.26
C ASP A 185 -9.67 18.22 -13.97
N PHE A 186 -10.10 17.17 -13.26
CA PHE A 186 -10.79 17.35 -11.99
C PHE A 186 -9.88 18.01 -10.95
N VAL A 187 -8.61 17.63 -10.86
CA VAL A 187 -7.64 18.28 -9.94
C VAL A 187 -7.40 19.71 -10.36
N ARG A 188 -7.16 19.98 -11.66
CA ARG A 188 -6.83 21.31 -12.16
C ARG A 188 -7.97 22.31 -12.00
N LYS A 189 -9.23 21.86 -12.22
CA LYS A 189 -10.44 22.66 -12.09
C LYS A 189 -11.12 22.54 -10.73
N PHE A 190 -10.52 21.82 -9.77
CA PHE A 190 -11.10 21.59 -8.46
C PHE A 190 -11.45 22.90 -7.75
N ARG A 191 -12.63 22.94 -7.16
CA ARG A 191 -13.07 24.06 -6.32
C ARG A 191 -13.24 23.62 -4.86
N TYR A 192 -13.98 22.56 -4.63
CA TYR A 192 -14.18 21.86 -3.38
C TYR A 192 -14.89 20.54 -3.64
N ALA A 193 -14.88 19.66 -2.64
CA ALA A 193 -15.77 18.50 -2.63
C ALA A 193 -16.74 18.56 -1.46
N ARG A 194 -17.83 17.78 -1.55
CA ARG A 194 -18.76 17.54 -0.45
C ARG A 194 -18.78 16.06 -0.15
N VAL A 195 -18.65 15.71 1.12
CA VAL A 195 -18.66 14.34 1.59
C VAL A 195 -19.80 14.11 2.54
N LYS A 196 -20.47 12.98 2.41
CA LYS A 196 -21.44 12.44 3.35
C LYS A 196 -21.03 10.99 3.65
N GLY A 197 -20.79 10.64 4.90
CA GLY A 197 -20.41 9.28 5.31
C GLY A 197 -19.41 9.28 6.47
N PRO A 198 -18.72 8.16 6.69
CA PRO A 198 -17.88 7.96 7.88
C PRO A 198 -16.69 8.91 8.03
N SER A 199 -16.19 9.53 6.95
CA SER A 199 -15.11 10.50 7.03
C SER A 199 -15.58 11.92 7.34
N ALA A 200 -16.87 12.20 7.17
CA ALA A 200 -17.46 13.53 7.39
C ALA A 200 -17.90 13.72 8.84
N LYS A 201 -17.70 14.92 9.40
CA LYS A 201 -18.23 15.29 10.73
C LYS A 201 -19.74 15.54 10.71
N PHE A 202 -20.27 15.92 9.57
CA PHE A 202 -21.70 16.15 9.31
C PHE A 202 -22.01 15.94 7.83
N ASP A 203 -23.27 15.68 7.53
CA ASP A 203 -23.74 15.40 6.16
C ASP A 203 -23.36 16.53 5.19
N TRP A 204 -22.78 16.13 4.06
CA TRP A 204 -22.35 17.02 2.97
C TRP A 204 -21.31 18.07 3.39
N GLN A 205 -20.45 17.70 4.31
CA GLN A 205 -19.31 18.53 4.73
C GLN A 205 -18.48 18.93 3.51
N ARG A 206 -18.17 20.23 3.42
CA ARG A 206 -17.25 20.75 2.40
C ARG A 206 -15.79 20.43 2.80
N VAL A 207 -15.05 19.84 1.86
CA VAL A 207 -13.66 19.38 2.07
C VAL A 207 -12.75 19.78 0.92
N GLY A 208 -11.43 19.77 1.16
CA GLY A 208 -10.37 20.00 0.19
C GLY A 208 -9.88 18.72 -0.48
N LEU A 209 -8.82 18.86 -1.29
CA LEU A 209 -8.16 17.73 -1.97
C LEU A 209 -7.50 16.75 -1.01
N ASP A 210 -6.97 17.24 0.12
CA ASP A 210 -6.21 16.44 1.09
C ASP A 210 -7.09 15.67 2.07
N HIS A 211 -8.42 15.77 1.96
CA HIS A 211 -9.33 15.07 2.86
C HIS A 211 -9.25 13.56 2.62
N LEU A 212 -8.93 12.82 3.68
CA LEU A 212 -8.92 11.35 3.70
C LEU A 212 -10.35 10.82 3.71
N LEU A 213 -10.64 9.93 2.79
CA LEU A 213 -11.94 9.27 2.67
C LEU A 213 -11.98 7.97 3.47
N LYS A 214 -13.18 7.45 3.70
CA LYS A 214 -13.42 6.16 4.35
C LYS A 214 -14.40 5.32 3.54
N ASP A 215 -14.40 4.00 3.77
CA ASP A 215 -15.31 3.08 3.10
C ASP A 215 -16.78 3.51 3.31
N GLY A 216 -17.52 3.53 2.22
CA GLY A 216 -18.92 3.95 2.20
C GLY A 216 -19.18 5.45 2.08
N ASP A 217 -18.14 6.29 1.92
CA ASP A 217 -18.33 7.72 1.69
C ASP A 217 -19.04 8.02 0.36
N LEU A 218 -19.99 8.96 0.40
CA LEU A 218 -20.57 9.58 -0.79
C LEU A 218 -19.82 10.88 -1.09
N LEU A 219 -19.32 11.01 -2.31
CA LEU A 219 -18.49 12.14 -2.73
C LEU A 219 -19.13 12.90 -3.90
N THR A 220 -19.29 14.21 -3.75
CA THR A 220 -19.63 15.14 -4.85
C THR A 220 -18.46 16.07 -5.10
N ILE A 221 -17.88 16.03 -6.29
CA ILE A 221 -16.79 16.92 -6.70
C ILE A 221 -17.35 18.14 -7.42
N VAL A 222 -16.97 19.32 -6.99
CA VAL A 222 -17.36 20.59 -7.60
C VAL A 222 -16.16 21.22 -8.29
N VAL A 223 -16.26 21.39 -9.61
CA VAL A 223 -15.22 21.99 -10.43
C VAL A 223 -15.59 23.41 -10.88
N ARG A 224 -14.59 24.20 -11.23
CA ARG A 224 -14.78 25.49 -11.91
C ARG A 224 -15.22 25.24 -13.34
N ARG A 225 -16.15 26.06 -13.82
CA ARG A 225 -16.56 26.05 -15.23
C ARG A 225 -15.45 26.57 -16.14
#